data_6f08e9ec59d3a40ac7aa1d593f6d3447
#
_entry.id   6f08e9ec59d3a40ac7aa1d593f6d3447
#
_cell.length_a   1.000
_cell.length_b   1.000
_cell.length_c   1.000
_cell.angle_alpha   90.00
_cell.angle_beta   90.00
_cell.angle_gamma   90.00
#
_symmetry.space_group_name_H-M   'P 1'
#
loop_
_entity.id
_entity.type
_entity.pdbx_description
1 polymer ?
#
loop_
_entity_poly.entity_id
_entity_poly.type
_entity_poly.pdbx_seq_one_letter_code
_entity_poly.pdbx_strand_id
1 'polypeptide(L)'
;MPTDGLSQTRWHVAASPADWLERASAFVAEAEAEALAARGGFHIVLAGGSTPRRLYRALAGERHDWPRWQIWFGDERCLPPGDPERNSRLARDAWLDRIALPAGNLHVIPADLGAETAARTYTRELSGVAGFDLVLLGLGQDGH
;
A
#
# COMPACT_ATOMS: atom_id res chain seq x y z
N MET A 1 13.36 30.54 -7.33
CA MET A 1 14.08 29.26 -7.38
C MET A 1 13.59 28.36 -6.24
N PRO A 2 12.70 27.47 -6.48
CA PRO A 2 12.38 26.47 -5.50
C PRO A 2 12.97 25.13 -5.96
N THR A 3 14.12 24.78 -5.48
CA THR A 3 14.80 23.55 -5.83
C THR A 3 15.27 22.77 -4.60
N ASP A 4 14.46 22.74 -3.54
CA ASP A 4 14.80 21.92 -2.37
C ASP A 4 13.67 20.99 -1.93
N GLY A 5 12.90 20.48 -2.88
CA GLY A 5 11.94 19.41 -2.67
C GLY A 5 12.41 18.03 -3.14
N LEU A 6 13.68 17.84 -3.40
CA LEU A 6 14.22 16.50 -3.56
C LEU A 6 14.29 15.87 -2.18
N SER A 7 13.29 15.08 -1.84
CA SER A 7 13.28 14.26 -0.65
C SER A 7 14.63 13.55 -0.56
N GLN A 8 15.32 13.71 0.55
CA GLN A 8 16.60 13.07 0.76
C GLN A 8 16.38 11.56 0.73
N THR A 9 16.96 10.89 -0.27
CA THR A 9 16.98 9.44 -0.31
C THR A 9 17.74 8.92 0.89
N ARG A 10 17.10 8.07 1.68
CA ARG A 10 17.72 7.39 2.82
C ARG A 10 17.80 5.90 2.53
N TRP A 11 18.99 5.36 2.70
CA TRP A 11 19.23 3.93 2.56
C TRP A 11 19.17 3.26 3.92
N HIS A 12 18.35 2.20 4.02
CA HIS A 12 18.23 1.36 5.20
C HIS A 12 18.55 -0.08 4.79
N VAL A 13 19.76 -0.51 5.12
CA VAL A 13 20.22 -1.87 4.84
C VAL A 13 19.88 -2.75 6.03
N ALA A 14 19.04 -3.76 5.82
CA ALA A 14 18.68 -4.72 6.85
C ALA A 14 19.75 -5.82 6.94
N ALA A 15 20.08 -6.23 8.15
CA ALA A 15 21.06 -7.28 8.41
C ALA A 15 20.48 -8.69 8.20
N SER A 16 19.15 -8.83 8.25
CA SER A 16 18.44 -10.09 8.08
C SER A 16 17.00 -9.86 7.62
N PRO A 17 16.28 -10.90 7.15
CA PRO A 17 14.85 -10.79 6.86
C PRO A 17 14.00 -10.37 8.06
N ALA A 18 14.39 -10.74 9.28
CA ALA A 18 13.71 -10.34 10.50
C ALA A 18 13.94 -8.85 10.82
N ASP A 19 15.18 -8.37 10.72
CA ASP A 19 15.51 -6.95 10.87
C ASP A 19 14.81 -6.10 9.81
N TRP A 20 14.73 -6.58 8.56
CA TRP A 20 13.98 -5.92 7.51
C TRP A 20 12.50 -5.76 7.89
N LEU A 21 11.87 -6.84 8.37
CA LEU A 21 10.46 -6.83 8.72
C LEU A 21 10.17 -5.87 9.89
N GLU A 22 11.00 -5.91 10.93
CA GLU A 22 10.89 -5.00 12.07
C GLU A 22 10.98 -3.53 11.65
N ARG A 23 11.96 -3.20 10.80
CA ARG A 23 12.13 -1.83 10.27
C ARG A 23 10.95 -1.41 9.39
N ALA A 24 10.50 -2.30 8.51
CA ALA A 24 9.38 -2.01 7.62
C ALA A 24 8.07 -1.77 8.41
N SER A 25 7.78 -2.60 9.41
CA SER A 25 6.64 -2.39 10.33
C SER A 25 6.76 -1.07 11.09
N ALA A 26 7.95 -0.74 11.58
CA ALA A 26 8.18 0.52 12.27
C ALA A 26 7.95 1.74 11.37
N PHE A 27 8.37 1.71 10.11
CA PHE A 27 8.09 2.76 9.14
C PHE A 27 6.59 2.96 8.88
N VAL A 28 5.84 1.86 8.78
CA VAL A 28 4.39 1.94 8.62
C VAL A 28 3.74 2.59 9.84
N ALA A 29 4.12 2.15 11.04
CA ALA A 29 3.57 2.70 12.29
C ALA A 29 3.92 4.19 12.48
N GLU A 30 5.13 4.60 12.13
CA GLU A 30 5.56 6.00 12.18
C GLU A 30 4.75 6.87 11.18
N ALA A 31 4.63 6.42 9.93
CA ALA A 31 3.86 7.11 8.91
C ALA A 31 2.38 7.23 9.29
N GLU A 32 1.79 6.17 9.87
CA GLU A 32 0.43 6.21 10.42
C GLU A 32 0.30 7.27 11.51
N ALA A 33 1.19 7.23 12.52
CA ALA A 33 1.13 8.17 13.63
C ALA A 33 1.22 9.63 13.18
N GLU A 34 2.13 9.94 12.25
CA GLU A 34 2.29 11.26 11.66
C GLU A 34 1.04 11.70 10.89
N ALA A 35 0.50 10.83 10.05
CA ALA A 35 -0.68 11.12 9.24
C ALA A 35 -1.93 11.34 10.10
N LEU A 36 -2.16 10.48 11.09
CA LEU A 36 -3.29 10.61 12.02
C LEU A 36 -3.20 11.89 12.84
N ALA A 37 -2.01 12.27 13.31
CA ALA A 37 -1.81 13.52 14.04
C ALA A 37 -2.03 14.76 13.16
N ALA A 38 -1.61 14.71 11.89
CA ALA A 38 -1.68 15.84 10.98
C ALA A 38 -3.07 16.01 10.34
N ARG A 39 -3.74 14.90 9.97
CA ARG A 39 -4.96 14.92 9.14
C ARG A 39 -6.09 14.01 9.62
N GLY A 40 -5.84 13.17 10.63
CA GLY A 40 -6.84 12.26 11.16
C GLY A 40 -7.13 11.03 10.26
N GLY A 41 -6.35 10.80 9.23
CA GLY A 41 -6.47 9.67 8.31
C GLY A 41 -5.11 9.28 7.73
N PHE A 42 -4.96 8.03 7.32
CA PHE A 42 -3.72 7.48 6.78
C PHE A 42 -3.98 6.82 5.42
N HIS A 43 -3.37 7.35 4.38
CA HIS A 43 -3.47 6.85 3.00
C HIS A 43 -2.22 6.09 2.61
N ILE A 44 -2.34 4.78 2.37
CA ILE A 44 -1.25 3.91 1.95
C ILE A 44 -1.51 3.30 0.57
N VAL A 45 -0.49 3.29 -0.27
CA VAL A 45 -0.51 2.60 -1.57
C VAL A 45 0.28 1.30 -1.47
N LEU A 46 -0.35 0.20 -1.83
CA LEU A 46 0.19 -1.14 -1.74
C LEU A 46 0.88 -1.57 -3.04
N ALA A 47 1.87 -2.44 -2.90
CA ALA A 47 2.53 -3.15 -4.00
C ALA A 47 2.25 -4.65 -3.94
N GLY A 48 2.44 -5.34 -5.05
CA GLY A 48 2.44 -6.80 -5.14
C GLY A 48 3.80 -7.41 -4.84
N GLY A 49 3.86 -8.74 -4.81
CA GLY A 49 5.08 -9.50 -4.66
C GLY A 49 5.29 -10.15 -3.29
N SER A 50 6.33 -10.96 -3.21
CA SER A 50 6.62 -11.76 -2.00
C SER A 50 7.13 -10.90 -0.83
N THR A 51 7.86 -9.85 -1.10
CA THR A 51 8.40 -8.95 -0.07
C THR A 51 7.30 -8.17 0.63
N PRO A 52 6.40 -7.44 -0.08
CA PRO A 52 5.26 -6.81 0.56
C PRO A 52 4.35 -7.81 1.28
N ARG A 53 4.17 -9.02 0.75
CA ARG A 53 3.36 -10.06 1.41
C ARG A 53 3.85 -10.36 2.82
N ARG A 54 5.16 -10.38 3.06
CA ARG A 54 5.72 -10.59 4.40
C ARG A 54 5.31 -9.47 5.36
N LEU A 55 5.40 -8.22 4.90
CA LEU A 55 4.95 -7.06 5.67
C LEU A 55 3.45 -7.15 5.96
N TYR A 56 2.63 -7.46 4.98
CA TYR A 56 1.18 -7.58 5.16
C TYR A 56 0.80 -8.62 6.23
N ARG A 57 1.49 -9.76 6.25
CA ARG A 57 1.27 -10.79 7.27
C ARG A 57 1.63 -10.30 8.68
N ALA A 58 2.67 -9.50 8.81
CA ALA A 58 3.04 -8.89 10.09
C ALA A 58 1.99 -7.88 10.55
N LEU A 59 1.58 -6.97 9.67
CA LEU A 59 0.55 -5.97 9.95
C LEU A 59 -0.78 -6.59 10.41
N ALA A 60 -1.12 -7.80 9.93
CA ALA A 60 -2.32 -8.52 10.35
C ALA A 60 -2.32 -8.87 11.86
N GLY A 61 -1.16 -8.98 12.48
CA GLY A 61 -0.99 -9.24 13.91
C GLY A 61 -0.75 -8.00 14.77
N GLU A 62 -0.62 -6.84 14.14
CA GLU A 62 -0.33 -5.58 14.81
C GLU A 62 -1.61 -4.79 15.12
N ARG A 63 -1.48 -3.81 16.02
CA ARG A 63 -2.59 -2.91 16.36
C ARG A 63 -2.43 -1.58 15.65
N HIS A 64 -3.39 -1.26 14.81
CA HIS A 64 -3.49 -0.01 14.08
C HIS A 64 -4.91 0.55 14.15
N ASP A 65 -5.09 1.83 13.84
CA ASP A 65 -6.41 2.47 13.78
C ASP A 65 -7.07 2.22 12.41
N TRP A 66 -7.38 0.95 12.11
CA TRP A 66 -7.92 0.51 10.82
C TRP A 66 -9.07 1.35 10.28
N PRO A 67 -10.02 1.84 11.10
CA PRO A 67 -11.09 2.70 10.61
C PRO A 67 -10.62 4.00 9.95
N ARG A 68 -9.40 4.44 10.25
CA ARG A 68 -8.81 5.66 9.69
C ARG A 68 -7.85 5.42 8.54
N TRP A 69 -7.65 4.17 8.15
CA TRP A 69 -6.81 3.80 7.00
C TRP A 69 -7.61 3.87 5.71
N GLN A 70 -6.97 4.37 4.65
CA GLN A 70 -7.43 4.32 3.27
C GLN A 70 -6.40 3.55 2.46
N ILE A 71 -6.78 2.41 1.90
CA ILE A 71 -5.88 1.48 1.23
C ILE A 71 -6.09 1.53 -0.28
N TRP A 72 -5.01 1.79 -0.99
CA TRP A 72 -4.92 1.95 -2.42
C TRP A 72 -3.94 0.97 -3.02
N PHE A 73 -3.97 0.80 -4.34
CA PHE A 73 -3.02 -0.04 -5.08
C PHE A 73 -2.28 0.80 -6.12
N GLY A 74 -0.96 0.57 -6.26
CA GLY A 74 -0.12 1.27 -7.25
C GLY A 74 -0.33 0.73 -8.66
N ASP A 75 -0.57 -0.59 -8.77
CA ASP A 75 -0.88 -1.29 -9.99
C ASP A 75 -1.76 -2.51 -9.71
N GLU A 76 -2.31 -3.12 -10.77
CA GLU A 76 -3.05 -4.37 -10.67
C GLU A 76 -2.91 -5.18 -11.97
N ARG A 77 -3.11 -6.48 -11.86
CA ARG A 77 -3.15 -7.40 -12.99
C ARG A 77 -4.56 -7.42 -13.60
N CYS A 78 -4.64 -7.33 -14.93
CA CYS A 78 -5.92 -7.42 -15.65
C CYS A 78 -6.43 -8.86 -15.71
N LEU A 79 -6.81 -9.37 -14.56
CA LEU A 79 -7.30 -10.72 -14.32
C LEU A 79 -8.67 -10.66 -13.63
N PRO A 80 -9.47 -11.73 -13.66
CA PRO A 80 -10.78 -11.76 -12.97
C PRO A 80 -10.64 -11.46 -11.48
N PRO A 81 -11.70 -10.89 -10.85
CA PRO A 81 -11.74 -10.71 -9.41
C PRO A 81 -11.50 -12.04 -8.69
N GLY A 82 -10.67 -12.03 -7.67
CA GLY A 82 -10.32 -13.24 -6.92
C GLY A 82 -9.21 -14.09 -7.51
N ASP A 83 -8.67 -13.77 -8.69
CA ASP A 83 -7.50 -14.45 -9.23
C ASP A 83 -6.29 -14.31 -8.28
N PRO A 84 -5.59 -15.41 -7.95
CA PRO A 84 -4.50 -15.38 -6.98
C PRO A 84 -3.29 -14.53 -7.42
N GLU A 85 -3.16 -14.22 -8.69
CA GLU A 85 -2.11 -13.35 -9.20
C GLU A 85 -2.44 -11.85 -9.08
N ARG A 86 -3.65 -11.50 -8.66
CA ARG A 86 -4.01 -10.10 -8.40
C ARG A 86 -3.36 -9.59 -7.12
N ASN A 87 -2.85 -8.35 -7.17
CA ASN A 87 -2.28 -7.67 -6.00
C ASN A 87 -3.32 -7.49 -4.88
N SER A 88 -4.55 -7.16 -5.24
CA SER A 88 -5.66 -7.04 -4.28
C SER A 88 -5.99 -8.37 -3.60
N ARG A 89 -5.94 -9.49 -4.32
CA ARG A 89 -6.14 -10.82 -3.74
C ARG A 89 -5.01 -11.18 -2.77
N LEU A 90 -3.77 -10.93 -3.16
CA LEU A 90 -2.60 -11.14 -2.30
C LEU A 90 -2.74 -10.37 -0.97
N ALA A 91 -3.13 -9.09 -1.03
CA ALA A 91 -3.30 -8.26 0.16
C ALA A 91 -4.45 -8.75 1.04
N ARG A 92 -5.59 -9.16 0.46
CA ARG A 92 -6.73 -9.74 1.20
C ARG A 92 -6.32 -10.99 1.94
N ASP A 93 -5.73 -11.96 1.26
CA ASP A 93 -5.35 -13.24 1.84
C ASP A 93 -4.29 -13.10 2.94
N ALA A 94 -3.34 -12.19 2.76
CA ALA A 94 -2.27 -11.99 3.71
C ALA A 94 -2.70 -11.18 4.94
N TRP A 95 -3.65 -10.26 4.79
CA TRP A 95 -3.89 -9.21 5.78
C TRP A 95 -5.32 -8.70 5.85
N LEU A 96 -5.87 -8.13 4.76
CA LEU A 96 -7.05 -7.27 4.81
C LEU A 96 -8.32 -7.99 5.26
N ASP A 97 -8.46 -9.29 4.97
CA ASP A 97 -9.60 -10.10 5.41
C ASP A 97 -9.51 -10.51 6.89
N ARG A 98 -8.42 -10.14 7.58
CA ARG A 98 -8.16 -10.48 8.99
C ARG A 98 -8.23 -9.29 9.94
N ILE A 99 -8.49 -8.10 9.42
CA ILE A 99 -8.53 -6.86 10.19
C ILE A 99 -9.90 -6.18 10.07
N ALA A 100 -10.19 -5.28 11.01
CA ALA A 100 -11.44 -4.52 11.01
C ALA A 100 -11.36 -3.29 10.11
N LEU A 101 -10.97 -3.48 8.84
CA LEU A 101 -10.98 -2.41 7.84
C LEU A 101 -12.40 -2.19 7.32
N PRO A 102 -12.96 -0.97 7.38
CA PRO A 102 -14.23 -0.67 6.74
C PRO A 102 -14.15 -0.90 5.22
N ALA A 103 -15.17 -1.54 4.66
CA ALA A 103 -15.19 -1.91 3.23
C ALA A 103 -15.02 -0.70 2.29
N GLY A 104 -15.55 0.45 2.66
CA GLY A 104 -15.40 1.71 1.90
C GLY A 104 -14.01 2.31 1.93
N ASN A 105 -13.11 1.79 2.77
CA ASN A 105 -11.73 2.27 2.88
C ASN A 105 -10.74 1.46 2.02
N LEU A 106 -11.21 0.44 1.33
CA LEU A 106 -10.41 -0.37 0.40
C LEU A 106 -10.74 0.00 -1.03
N HIS A 107 -9.78 0.58 -1.72
CA HIS A 107 -9.90 1.10 -3.08
C HIS A 107 -9.16 0.18 -4.06
N VAL A 108 -9.89 -0.77 -4.63
CA VAL A 108 -9.34 -1.77 -5.56
C VAL A 108 -9.43 -1.25 -6.99
N ILE A 109 -8.34 -1.41 -7.76
CA ILE A 109 -8.36 -1.13 -9.20
C ILE A 109 -9.31 -2.13 -9.88
N PRO A 110 -10.35 -1.68 -10.62
CA PRO A 110 -11.30 -2.57 -11.30
C PRO A 110 -10.69 -3.16 -12.58
N ALA A 111 -9.60 -3.90 -12.43
CA ALA A 111 -8.75 -4.38 -13.53
C ALA A 111 -9.41 -5.45 -14.42
N ASP A 112 -10.50 -6.07 -13.96
CA ASP A 112 -11.36 -6.96 -14.73
C ASP A 112 -12.10 -6.23 -15.87
N LEU A 113 -12.23 -4.91 -15.80
CA LEU A 113 -12.81 -4.08 -16.86
C LEU A 113 -11.85 -3.83 -18.05
N GLY A 114 -10.62 -4.35 -17.97
CA GLY A 114 -9.53 -4.08 -18.91
C GLY A 114 -8.74 -2.83 -18.54
N ALA A 115 -7.48 -2.77 -18.97
CA ALA A 115 -6.49 -1.80 -18.52
C ALA A 115 -6.95 -0.34 -18.69
N GLU A 116 -7.45 0.01 -19.86
CA GLU A 116 -7.83 1.39 -20.16
C GLU A 116 -9.04 1.87 -19.36
N THR A 117 -10.09 1.05 -19.27
CA THR A 117 -11.30 1.39 -18.50
C THR A 117 -11.00 1.42 -17.01
N ALA A 118 -10.23 0.45 -16.51
CA ALA A 118 -9.80 0.42 -15.13
C ALA A 118 -8.99 1.66 -14.75
N ALA A 119 -8.02 2.05 -15.58
CA ALA A 119 -7.21 3.25 -15.36
C ALA A 119 -8.07 4.52 -15.31
N ARG A 120 -8.99 4.71 -16.24
CA ARG A 120 -9.90 5.86 -16.22
C ARG A 120 -10.80 5.90 -14.99
N THR A 121 -11.33 4.74 -14.60
CA THR A 121 -12.20 4.63 -13.42
C THR A 121 -11.44 4.95 -12.15
N TYR A 122 -10.26 4.36 -11.99
CA TYR A 122 -9.42 4.59 -10.81
C TYR A 122 -8.88 6.03 -10.73
N THR A 123 -8.56 6.64 -11.87
CA THR A 123 -8.18 8.06 -11.95
C THR A 123 -9.27 8.97 -11.39
N ARG A 124 -10.53 8.69 -11.68
CA ARG A 124 -11.66 9.49 -11.13
C ARG A 124 -11.76 9.32 -9.62
N GLU A 125 -11.58 8.11 -9.12
CA GLU A 125 -11.58 7.85 -7.68
C GLU A 125 -10.44 8.56 -6.97
N LEU A 126 -9.24 8.57 -7.57
CA LEU A 126 -8.07 9.27 -7.07
C LEU A 126 -8.19 10.80 -7.11
N SER A 127 -9.05 11.35 -7.95
CA SER A 127 -9.18 12.82 -8.10
C SER A 127 -9.61 13.54 -6.81
N GLY A 128 -10.23 12.82 -5.86
CA GLY A 128 -10.61 13.33 -4.55
C GLY A 128 -9.53 13.18 -3.47
N VAL A 129 -8.37 12.60 -3.81
CA VAL A 129 -7.29 12.30 -2.86
C VAL A 129 -6.24 13.41 -2.94
N ALA A 130 -5.98 14.08 -1.83
CA ALA A 130 -5.01 15.17 -1.77
C ALA A 130 -3.56 14.69 -1.84
N GLY A 131 -3.30 13.44 -1.43
CA GLY A 131 -1.98 12.81 -1.43
C GLY A 131 -1.96 11.51 -0.67
N PHE A 132 -0.83 10.82 -0.74
CA PHE A 132 -0.59 9.58 -0.01
C PHE A 132 0.45 9.82 1.08
N ASP A 133 0.27 9.16 2.22
CA ASP A 133 1.19 9.25 3.36
C ASP A 133 2.34 8.25 3.22
N LEU A 134 2.07 7.09 2.63
CA LEU A 134 3.07 6.07 2.37
C LEU A 134 2.78 5.35 1.06
N VAL A 135 3.81 5.20 0.22
CA VAL A 135 3.72 4.44 -1.03
C VAL A 135 4.76 3.31 -0.98
N LEU A 136 4.28 2.07 -1.07
CA LEU A 136 5.13 0.89 -1.15
C LEU A 136 5.47 0.63 -2.62
N LEU A 137 6.76 0.53 -2.92
CA LEU A 137 7.26 0.22 -4.25
C LEU A 137 8.20 -0.98 -4.17
N GLY A 138 8.02 -1.91 -5.09
CA GLY A 138 8.96 -3.01 -5.31
C GLY A 138 10.06 -2.61 -6.30
N LEU A 139 11.14 -3.37 -6.30
CA LEU A 139 12.18 -3.29 -7.32
C LEU A 139 12.51 -4.72 -7.75
N GLY A 140 12.19 -5.06 -8.99
CA GLY A 140 12.50 -6.35 -9.58
C GLY A 140 13.95 -6.44 -10.05
N GLN A 141 14.38 -7.66 -10.38
CA GLN A 141 15.74 -7.90 -10.91
C GLN A 141 16.00 -7.21 -12.25
N ASP A 142 14.97 -6.94 -13.00
CA ASP A 142 14.97 -6.20 -14.28
C ASP A 142 14.87 -4.68 -14.12
N GLY A 143 14.85 -4.18 -12.89
CA GLY A 143 14.72 -2.75 -12.56
C GLY A 143 13.28 -2.22 -12.59
N HIS A 144 12.34 -3.12 -12.78
CA HIS A 144 10.92 -2.78 -12.78
C HIS A 144 10.30 -2.86 -11.39
#